data_ccdf5b808ecb3cbbd5e3dfdc176bcc02
#
_entry.id   ccdf5b808ecb3cbbd5e3dfdc176bcc02
#
_cell.length_a   1.000
_cell.length_b   1.000
_cell.length_c   1.000
_cell.angle_alpha   90.00
_cell.angle_beta   90.00
_cell.angle_gamma   90.00
#
_symmetry.space_group_name_H-M   'P 1'
#
loop_
_entity.id
_entity.type
_entity.pdbx_description
1 polymer ?
#
loop_
_entity_poly.entity_id
_entity_poly.type
_entity_poly.pdbx_seq_one_letter_code
_entity_poly.pdbx_strand_id
1 'polypeptide(L)'
;MNPCGVATGSSVFEAYSRAYEADPVSIFGGIVAVNGKVDKETAEKMHSIFLEIILATDYDEEALEILTKKKNLRLYKLSEKNNNHEQQIKSVRGGILVQDFNDKLADEYESVTEKKVDETQQKDIEFGLKVVKHVKSNAIV
;
A
#
# COMPACT_ATOMS: atom_id res chain seq x y z
N MET A 1 -8.87 9.53 1.33
CA MET A 1 -9.06 8.32 0.53
C MET A 1 -8.57 7.16 1.37
N ASN A 2 -9.35 6.11 1.51
CA ASN A 2 -8.97 4.90 2.24
C ASN A 2 -8.56 3.82 1.23
N PRO A 3 -7.64 2.90 1.56
CA PRO A 3 -7.37 1.74 0.71
C PRO A 3 -8.63 0.87 0.62
N CYS A 4 -8.95 0.37 -0.56
CA CYS A 4 -10.07 -0.58 -0.76
C CYS A 4 -9.62 -2.05 -0.61
N GLY A 5 -8.32 -2.31 -0.70
CA GLY A 5 -7.72 -3.61 -0.46
C GLY A 5 -6.24 -3.49 -0.16
N VAL A 6 -5.78 -4.21 0.83
CA VAL A 6 -4.37 -4.32 1.21
C VAL A 6 -4.08 -5.78 1.53
N ALA A 7 -3.01 -6.33 0.99
CA ALA A 7 -2.64 -7.71 1.23
C ALA A 7 -1.13 -7.94 1.14
N THR A 8 -0.69 -9.03 1.74
CA THR A 8 0.65 -9.59 1.58
C THR A 8 0.58 -10.88 0.76
N GLY A 9 1.69 -11.24 0.13
CA GLY A 9 1.83 -12.47 -0.62
C GLY A 9 3.29 -12.87 -0.79
N SER A 10 3.51 -14.07 -1.25
CA SER A 10 4.84 -14.59 -1.60
C SER A 10 5.39 -13.99 -2.91
N SER A 11 4.51 -13.41 -3.72
CA SER A 11 4.82 -12.68 -4.94
C SER A 11 3.95 -11.43 -5.07
N VAL A 12 4.35 -10.51 -5.98
CA VAL A 12 3.54 -9.32 -6.30
C VAL A 12 2.19 -9.72 -6.89
N PHE A 13 2.16 -10.76 -7.72
CA PHE A 13 0.93 -11.30 -8.28
C PHE A 13 -0.04 -11.79 -7.20
N GLU A 14 0.45 -12.57 -6.23
CA GLU A 14 -0.38 -13.07 -5.13
C GLU A 14 -0.90 -11.92 -4.25
N ALA A 15 -0.01 -11.02 -3.84
CA ALA A 15 -0.39 -9.86 -3.02
C ALA A 15 -1.44 -8.97 -3.72
N TYR A 16 -1.22 -8.65 -5.00
CA TYR A 16 -2.17 -7.88 -5.79
C TYR A 16 -3.51 -8.61 -5.95
N SER A 17 -3.47 -9.93 -6.22
CA SER A 17 -4.68 -10.73 -6.39
C SER A 17 -5.55 -10.74 -5.15
N ARG A 18 -4.96 -10.95 -3.98
CA ARG A 18 -5.66 -10.91 -2.69
C ARG A 18 -6.22 -9.52 -2.38
N ALA A 19 -5.44 -8.47 -2.62
CA ALA A 19 -5.88 -7.09 -2.41
C ALA A 19 -7.05 -6.73 -3.34
N TYR A 20 -7.01 -7.20 -4.60
CA TYR A 20 -8.08 -7.03 -5.57
C TYR A 20 -9.36 -7.75 -5.15
N GLU A 21 -9.24 -9.00 -4.67
CA GLU A 21 -10.38 -9.82 -4.24
C GLU A 21 -11.11 -9.26 -3.01
N ALA A 22 -10.44 -8.44 -2.20
CA ALA A 22 -11.05 -7.78 -1.05
C ALA A 22 -12.19 -6.83 -1.47
N ASP A 23 -12.02 -6.06 -2.56
CA ASP A 23 -13.07 -5.20 -3.11
C ASP A 23 -12.83 -4.94 -4.61
N PRO A 24 -13.29 -5.85 -5.48
CA PRO A 24 -13.08 -5.75 -6.93
C PRO A 24 -13.90 -4.64 -7.59
N VAL A 25 -14.84 -4.04 -6.87
CA VAL A 25 -15.69 -2.95 -7.37
C VAL A 25 -15.05 -1.59 -7.12
N SER A 26 -14.61 -1.33 -5.89
CA SER A 26 -14.04 -0.03 -5.50
C SER A 26 -12.68 0.26 -6.11
N ILE A 27 -11.97 -0.76 -6.60
CA ILE A 27 -10.67 -0.59 -7.27
C ILE A 27 -10.77 0.09 -8.64
N PHE A 28 -11.96 0.16 -9.25
CA PHE A 28 -12.14 0.80 -10.55
C PHE A 28 -11.69 2.27 -10.53
N GLY A 29 -10.79 2.65 -11.44
CA GLY A 29 -10.15 3.97 -11.45
C GLY A 29 -9.15 4.18 -10.30
N GLY A 30 -8.69 3.10 -9.68
CA GLY A 30 -7.84 3.13 -8.51
C GLY A 30 -6.37 3.43 -8.80
N ILE A 31 -5.65 3.64 -7.71
CA ILE A 31 -4.19 3.74 -7.66
C ILE A 31 -3.67 2.48 -6.97
N VAL A 32 -2.80 1.76 -7.63
CA VAL A 32 -2.17 0.54 -7.09
C VAL A 32 -0.72 0.83 -6.73
N ALA A 33 -0.31 0.41 -5.55
CA ALA A 33 1.08 0.46 -5.12
C ALA A 33 1.55 -0.94 -4.70
N VAL A 34 2.69 -1.37 -5.23
CA VAL A 34 3.34 -2.63 -4.86
C VAL A 34 4.81 -2.38 -4.49
N ASN A 35 5.28 -3.09 -3.48
CA ASN A 35 6.66 -2.99 -2.99
C ASN A 35 7.60 -4.01 -3.64
N GLY A 36 7.29 -4.39 -4.87
CA GLY A 36 8.06 -5.35 -5.65
C GLY A 36 8.03 -5.02 -7.14
N LYS A 37 8.70 -5.84 -7.94
CA LYS A 37 8.76 -5.73 -9.39
C LYS A 37 7.49 -6.32 -10.02
N VAL A 38 6.86 -5.59 -10.92
CA VAL A 38 5.69 -6.06 -11.67
C VAL A 38 6.16 -6.92 -12.84
N ASP A 39 5.78 -8.18 -12.83
CA ASP A 39 5.99 -9.14 -13.90
C ASP A 39 4.84 -9.16 -14.92
N LYS A 40 4.99 -9.95 -15.96
CA LYS A 40 4.01 -10.09 -17.03
C LYS A 40 2.63 -10.50 -16.52
N GLU A 41 2.56 -11.54 -15.68
CA GLU A 41 1.29 -12.08 -15.18
C GLU A 41 0.53 -11.04 -14.34
N THR A 42 1.23 -10.34 -13.48
CA THR A 42 0.68 -9.23 -12.70
C THR A 42 0.18 -8.10 -13.60
N ALA A 43 0.96 -7.76 -14.63
CA ALA A 43 0.59 -6.73 -15.60
C ALA A 43 -0.67 -7.10 -16.40
N GLU A 44 -0.82 -8.35 -16.82
CA GLU A 44 -2.02 -8.84 -17.51
C GLU A 44 -3.25 -8.69 -16.63
N LYS A 45 -3.17 -9.07 -15.35
CA LYS A 45 -4.27 -8.92 -14.40
C LYS A 45 -4.59 -7.45 -14.12
N MET A 46 -3.60 -6.59 -13.93
CA MET A 46 -3.78 -5.13 -13.78
C MET A 46 -4.36 -4.49 -15.06
N HIS A 47 -3.96 -4.98 -16.22
CA HIS A 47 -4.46 -4.47 -17.49
C HIS A 47 -5.94 -4.79 -17.73
N SER A 48 -6.50 -5.83 -17.11
CA SER A 48 -7.90 -6.24 -17.30
C SER A 48 -8.92 -5.24 -16.75
N ILE A 49 -8.49 -4.34 -15.85
CA ILE A 49 -9.36 -3.33 -15.22
C ILE A 49 -8.89 -1.92 -15.53
N PHE A 50 -9.77 -0.94 -15.36
CA PHE A 50 -9.37 0.47 -15.45
C PHE A 50 -8.64 0.90 -14.18
N LEU A 51 -7.36 1.26 -14.32
CA LEU A 51 -6.52 1.87 -13.28
C LEU A 51 -5.96 3.20 -13.79
N GLU A 52 -5.76 4.15 -12.90
CA GLU A 52 -5.17 5.44 -13.25
C GLU A 52 -3.66 5.48 -13.03
N ILE A 53 -3.18 4.87 -11.95
CA ILE A 53 -1.77 4.92 -11.56
C ILE A 53 -1.34 3.55 -11.02
N ILE A 54 -0.14 3.11 -11.42
CA ILE A 54 0.55 1.99 -10.80
C ILE A 54 1.92 2.46 -10.32
N LEU A 55 2.22 2.20 -9.05
CA LEU A 55 3.53 2.45 -8.44
C LEU A 55 4.17 1.09 -8.10
N ALA A 56 5.41 0.88 -8.54
CA ALA A 56 6.16 -0.34 -8.27
C ALA A 56 7.65 -0.04 -8.08
N THR A 57 8.40 -0.96 -7.51
CA THR A 57 9.86 -0.79 -7.42
C THR A 57 10.54 -0.96 -8.77
N ASP A 58 9.97 -1.80 -9.63
CA ASP A 58 10.42 -2.01 -11.01
C ASP A 58 9.32 -2.67 -11.86
N TYR A 59 9.56 -2.80 -13.16
CA TYR A 59 8.71 -3.45 -14.14
C TYR A 59 9.53 -4.31 -15.07
N ASP A 60 9.06 -5.50 -15.41
CA ASP A 60 9.62 -6.29 -16.52
C ASP A 60 9.32 -5.64 -17.88
N GLU A 61 10.14 -5.90 -18.89
CA GLU A 61 9.92 -5.38 -20.24
C GLU A 61 8.56 -5.81 -20.80
N GLU A 62 8.20 -7.09 -20.64
CA GLU A 62 6.89 -7.60 -21.04
C GLU A 62 5.73 -6.93 -20.29
N ALA A 63 5.92 -6.63 -19.00
CA ALA A 63 4.93 -5.90 -18.22
C ALA A 63 4.72 -4.47 -18.75
N LEU A 64 5.80 -3.78 -19.10
CA LEU A 64 5.72 -2.45 -19.71
C LEU A 64 5.02 -2.48 -21.06
N GLU A 65 5.31 -3.48 -21.92
CA GLU A 65 4.65 -3.64 -23.21
C GLU A 65 3.12 -3.82 -23.07
N ILE A 66 2.67 -4.51 -22.01
CA ILE A 66 1.24 -4.71 -21.74
C ILE A 66 0.59 -3.43 -21.20
N LEU A 67 1.17 -2.84 -20.16
CA LEU A 67 0.57 -1.72 -19.44
C LEU A 67 0.55 -0.43 -20.25
N THR A 68 1.58 -0.18 -21.07
CA THR A 68 1.67 1.02 -21.92
C THR A 68 0.68 1.05 -23.08
N LYS A 69 0.01 -0.06 -23.39
CA LYS A 69 -1.13 -0.06 -24.35
C LYS A 69 -2.27 0.83 -23.88
N LYS A 70 -2.39 1.06 -22.56
CA LYS A 70 -3.37 1.99 -21.98
C LYS A 70 -2.79 3.40 -21.89
N LYS A 71 -3.10 4.25 -22.86
CA LYS A 71 -2.54 5.61 -23.02
C LYS A 71 -2.71 6.53 -21.79
N ASN A 72 -3.75 6.30 -20.98
CA ASN A 72 -4.06 7.12 -19.81
C ASN A 72 -3.52 6.55 -18.50
N LEU A 73 -2.96 5.34 -18.50
CA LEU A 73 -2.36 4.71 -17.34
C LEU A 73 -0.96 5.34 -17.07
N ARG A 74 -0.75 5.76 -15.85
CA ARG A 74 0.53 6.34 -15.41
C ARG A 74 1.31 5.31 -14.60
N LEU A 75 2.53 5.01 -15.04
CA LEU A 75 3.43 4.08 -14.37
C LEU A 75 4.52 4.87 -13.65
N TYR A 76 4.70 4.60 -12.37
CA TYR A 76 5.75 5.20 -11.55
C TYR A 76 6.69 4.13 -11.01
N LYS A 77 7.98 4.34 -11.21
CA LYS A 77 9.03 3.56 -10.55
C LYS A 77 9.39 4.25 -9.25
N LEU A 78 9.23 3.54 -8.14
CA LEU A 78 9.62 4.03 -6.82
C LEU A 78 11.14 3.98 -6.71
N SER A 79 11.76 5.13 -6.41
CA SER A 79 13.17 5.16 -6.03
C SER A 79 13.36 4.59 -4.63
N GLU A 80 14.58 4.12 -4.32
CA GLU A 80 14.95 3.71 -2.97
C GLU A 80 14.69 4.84 -1.98
N LYS A 81 14.18 4.48 -0.80
CA LYS A 81 13.82 5.44 0.24
C LYS A 81 15.04 6.26 0.66
N ASN A 82 14.95 7.57 0.52
CA ASN A 82 15.68 8.47 1.40
C ASN A 82 15.02 8.39 2.78
N ASN A 83 15.69 7.75 3.74
CA ASN A 83 15.27 7.71 5.16
C ASN A 83 15.54 9.06 5.86
N ASN A 84 15.22 10.15 5.21
CA ASN A 84 15.27 11.45 5.87
C ASN A 84 14.01 11.55 6.73
N HIS A 85 14.19 11.68 8.03
CA HIS A 85 13.14 12.03 8.98
C HIS A 85 12.63 13.44 8.66
N GLU A 86 11.75 13.53 7.70
CA GLU A 86 11.16 14.79 7.28
C GLU A 86 10.05 15.17 8.25
N GLN A 87 9.98 16.45 8.57
CA GLN A 87 8.86 17.00 9.32
C GLN A 87 7.65 17.21 8.39
N GLN A 88 6.47 16.95 8.91
CA GLN A 88 5.24 17.33 8.23
C GLN A 88 4.90 18.79 8.52
N ILE A 89 4.71 19.55 7.46
CA ILE A 89 4.36 20.97 7.55
C ILE A 89 2.96 21.17 6.96
N LYS A 90 2.08 21.79 7.73
CA LYS A 90 0.72 22.11 7.30
C LYS A 90 0.42 23.60 7.56
N SER A 91 0.09 24.32 6.49
CA SER A 91 -0.35 25.71 6.62
C SER A 91 -1.76 25.76 7.24
N VAL A 92 -1.95 26.68 8.17
CA VAL A 92 -3.24 26.98 8.79
C VAL A 92 -3.43 28.50 8.80
N ARG A 93 -4.66 28.94 9.08
CA ARG A 93 -4.93 30.39 9.15
C ARG A 93 -4.13 31.01 10.30
N GLY A 94 -3.20 31.88 9.94
CA GLY A 94 -2.36 32.62 10.91
C GLY A 94 -1.07 31.91 11.33
N GLY A 95 -0.69 30.77 10.70
CA GLY A 95 0.55 30.08 11.06
C GLY A 95 0.82 28.80 10.29
N ILE A 96 1.74 28.05 10.83
CA ILE A 96 2.19 26.75 10.29
C ILE A 96 2.21 25.74 11.45
N LEU A 97 1.64 24.57 11.21
CA LEU A 97 1.80 23.40 12.09
C LEU A 97 2.98 22.60 11.60
N VAL A 98 3.89 22.27 12.50
CA VAL A 98 5.06 21.44 12.25
C VAL A 98 5.01 20.25 13.21
N GLN A 99 5.16 19.05 12.69
CA GLN A 99 5.21 17.83 13.50
C GLN A 99 6.22 16.85 12.90
N ASP A 100 6.73 15.96 13.72
CA ASP A 100 7.57 14.87 13.25
C ASP A 100 6.74 13.87 12.44
N PHE A 101 7.39 13.25 11.46
CA PHE A 101 6.72 12.23 10.66
C PHE A 101 6.39 11.01 11.53
N ASN A 102 5.15 10.56 11.46
CA ASN A 102 4.72 9.37 12.17
C ASN A 102 5.18 8.10 11.43
N ASP A 103 6.43 7.69 11.60
CA ASP A 103 7.05 6.52 10.97
C ASP A 103 7.03 5.26 11.86
N LYS A 104 6.88 5.42 13.18
CA LYS A 104 6.79 4.30 14.11
C LYS A 104 5.40 3.67 14.14
N LEU A 105 5.33 2.37 14.40
CA LEU A 105 4.08 1.64 14.63
C LEU A 105 3.73 1.63 16.12
N ALA A 106 4.60 1.06 16.91
CA ALA A 106 4.56 1.04 18.37
C ALA A 106 5.98 0.79 18.89
N ASP A 107 6.26 1.22 20.12
CA ASP A 107 7.55 0.97 20.76
C ASP A 107 7.55 -0.39 21.45
N GLU A 108 6.42 -0.80 22.06
CA GLU A 108 6.25 -2.06 22.79
C GLU A 108 4.84 -2.63 22.57
N TYR A 109 4.71 -3.95 22.69
CA TYR A 109 3.44 -4.67 22.64
C TYR A 109 3.29 -5.52 23.90
N GLU A 110 2.16 -5.38 24.58
CA GLU A 110 1.79 -6.22 25.70
C GLU A 110 0.43 -6.88 25.45
N SER A 111 0.38 -8.22 25.57
CA SER A 111 -0.88 -8.94 25.57
C SER A 111 -1.48 -8.93 26.96
N VAL A 112 -2.50 -8.09 27.17
CA VAL A 112 -3.16 -7.91 28.47
C VAL A 112 -4.28 -8.91 28.73
N THR A 113 -4.68 -9.70 27.71
CA THR A 113 -5.72 -10.72 27.80
C THR A 113 -5.18 -12.04 28.36
N GLU A 114 -6.08 -12.91 28.90
CA GLU A 114 -5.71 -14.26 29.37
C GLU A 114 -5.09 -15.09 28.26
N LYS A 115 -5.71 -15.08 27.05
CA LYS A 115 -5.17 -15.72 25.87
C LYS A 115 -4.04 -14.87 25.31
N LYS A 116 -2.84 -15.43 25.27
CA LYS A 116 -1.65 -14.77 24.71
C LYS A 116 -1.61 -14.92 23.20
N VAL A 117 -0.96 -13.96 22.55
CA VAL A 117 -0.77 -13.91 21.11
C VAL A 117 0.37 -14.84 20.73
N ASP A 118 0.19 -15.66 19.70
CA ASP A 118 1.26 -16.45 19.08
C ASP A 118 2.02 -15.66 18.01
N GLU A 119 3.11 -16.24 17.49
CA GLU A 119 3.97 -15.55 16.49
C GLU A 119 3.26 -15.22 15.18
N THR A 120 2.28 -16.03 14.77
CA THR A 120 1.50 -15.80 13.54
C THR A 120 0.56 -14.62 13.75
N GLN A 121 -0.16 -14.65 14.86
CA GLN A 121 -1.06 -13.55 15.25
C GLN A 121 -0.31 -12.24 15.45
N GLN A 122 0.94 -12.28 15.97
CA GLN A 122 1.78 -11.09 16.11
C GLN A 122 2.06 -10.43 14.74
N LYS A 123 2.38 -11.23 13.72
CA LYS A 123 2.59 -10.72 12.35
C LYS A 123 1.33 -10.11 11.76
N ASP A 124 0.18 -10.72 12.00
CA ASP A 124 -1.10 -10.19 11.55
C ASP A 124 -1.46 -8.87 12.25
N ILE A 125 -1.18 -8.76 13.55
CA ILE A 125 -1.35 -7.52 14.32
C ILE A 125 -0.45 -6.42 13.77
N GLU A 126 0.82 -6.69 13.51
CA GLU A 126 1.76 -5.71 12.93
C GLU A 126 1.32 -5.27 11.53
N PHE A 127 0.82 -6.19 10.72
CA PHE A 127 0.25 -5.86 9.42
C PHE A 127 -0.99 -4.98 9.57
N GLY A 128 -1.92 -5.36 10.44
CA GLY A 128 -3.13 -4.58 10.73
C GLY A 128 -2.80 -3.16 11.23
N LEU A 129 -1.81 -3.01 12.11
CA LEU A 129 -1.33 -1.70 12.57
C LEU A 129 -0.76 -0.84 11.44
N LYS A 130 -0.01 -1.44 10.50
CA LYS A 130 0.46 -0.73 9.31
C LYS A 130 -0.70 -0.23 8.44
N VAL A 131 -1.72 -1.04 8.27
CA VAL A 131 -2.89 -0.69 7.46
C VAL A 131 -3.72 0.39 8.13
N VAL A 132 -4.10 0.21 9.41
CA VAL A 132 -4.98 1.16 10.13
C VAL A 132 -4.37 2.54 10.26
N LYS A 133 -3.05 2.64 10.35
CA LYS A 133 -2.32 3.91 10.35
C LYS A 133 -2.65 4.80 9.14
N HIS A 134 -2.96 4.20 8.00
CA HIS A 134 -3.26 4.89 6.74
C HIS A 134 -4.76 5.02 6.45
N VAL A 135 -5.60 4.53 7.36
CA VAL A 135 -7.07 4.62 7.25
C VAL A 135 -7.57 5.80 8.07
N LYS A 136 -8.49 6.57 7.49
CA LYS A 136 -9.08 7.71 8.19
C LYS A 136 -9.95 7.23 9.35
N SER A 137 -9.83 7.96 10.45
CA SER A 137 -10.62 7.78 11.67
C SER A 137 -12.14 7.96 11.41
N ASN A 138 -13.02 7.17 12.02
CA ASN A 138 -12.74 6.04 12.87
C ASN A 138 -12.49 4.80 12.01
N ALA A 139 -11.47 4.03 12.31
CA ALA A 139 -11.02 2.93 11.47
C ALA A 139 -10.93 1.62 12.27
N ILE A 140 -11.37 0.54 11.62
CA ILE A 140 -11.19 -0.85 12.05
C ILE A 140 -10.62 -1.61 10.85
N VAL A 141 -9.64 -2.48 11.07
CA VAL A 141 -9.02 -3.36 10.06
C VAL A 141 -8.97 -4.79 10.57
#